data_9ddb18f42317c7c32a7bfd5bc4b590c8
#
_entry.id   9ddb18f42317c7c32a7bfd5bc4b590c8
#
_cell.length_a   1.000
_cell.length_b   1.000
_cell.length_c   1.000
_cell.angle_alpha   90.00
_cell.angle_beta   90.00
_cell.angle_gamma   90.00
#
_symmetry.space_group_name_H-M   'P 1'
#
loop_
_entity.id
_entity.type
_entity.pdbx_description
1 polymer ?
#
loop_
_entity_poly.entity_id
_entity_poly.type
_entity_poly.pdbx_seq_one_letter_code
_entity_poly.pdbx_strand_id
1 'polypeptide(L)'
;MRVSASSSAKADRAPSAADDALSAFAEDDALVRTVHLSRGPTPATDYILEMTVDLTVHAWDLARATDGDTDLDGELVTTALVYAESLPEDGIPGVIDPPLDVSATADPQTRLLARFGRKAT
;
A
#
# COMPACT_ATOMS: atom_id res chain seq x y z
N MET A 1 -21.29 24.73 -10.21
CA MET A 1 -20.35 24.47 -10.41
C MET A 1 -19.93 24.24 -11.52
N ARG A 2 -19.45 24.28 -12.07
CA ARG A 2 -19.34 23.85 -12.91
C ARG A 2 -18.46 23.03 -13.41
N VAL A 3 -18.62 22.19 -13.52
CA VAL A 3 -18.00 20.95 -13.88
C VAL A 3 -17.38 20.98 -15.26
N SER A 4 -18.04 21.61 -16.19
CA SER A 4 -17.53 21.69 -17.56
C SER A 4 -16.21 22.45 -17.66
N ALA A 5 -16.04 23.50 -16.88
CA ALA A 5 -14.78 24.23 -16.85
C ALA A 5 -13.63 23.36 -16.33
N SER A 6 -13.93 22.55 -15.30
CA SER A 6 -12.95 21.61 -14.76
C SER A 6 -12.57 20.56 -15.78
N SER A 7 -13.52 20.05 -16.56
CA SER A 7 -13.26 19.06 -17.59
C SER A 7 -12.35 19.59 -18.69
N SER A 8 -12.60 20.82 -19.15
CA SER A 8 -11.75 21.45 -20.16
C SER A 8 -10.33 21.66 -19.69
N ALA A 9 -10.16 22.17 -18.48
CA ALA A 9 -8.84 22.36 -17.90
C ALA A 9 -8.10 21.03 -17.76
N LYS A 10 -8.83 19.96 -17.37
CA LYS A 10 -8.25 18.65 -17.24
C LYS A 10 -7.79 18.08 -18.58
N ALA A 11 -8.55 18.28 -19.64
CA ALA A 11 -8.20 17.77 -20.97
C ALA A 11 -6.92 18.40 -21.52
N ASP A 12 -6.65 19.65 -21.13
CA ASP A 12 -5.47 20.38 -21.60
C ASP A 12 -4.22 20.19 -20.76
N ARG A 13 -4.32 19.44 -19.65
CA ARG A 13 -3.19 19.21 -18.76
C ARG A 13 -2.34 18.04 -19.22
N ALA A 14 -1.05 18.13 -18.94
CA ALA A 14 -0.18 16.97 -19.03
C ALA A 14 -0.63 15.90 -18.01
N PRO A 15 -0.46 14.59 -18.33
CA PRO A 15 -0.75 13.53 -17.38
C PRO A 15 0.01 13.71 -16.07
N SER A 16 -0.64 13.42 -14.96
CA SER A 16 0.02 13.41 -13.65
C SER A 16 0.87 12.16 -13.47
N ALA A 17 1.74 12.15 -12.45
CA ALA A 17 2.52 10.98 -12.09
C ALA A 17 1.61 9.78 -11.75
N ALA A 18 0.45 10.04 -11.13
CA ALA A 18 -0.53 9.01 -10.83
C ALA A 18 -1.13 8.41 -12.10
N ASP A 19 -1.47 9.26 -13.09
CA ASP A 19 -1.98 8.79 -14.37
C ASP A 19 -0.94 7.96 -15.11
N ASP A 20 0.32 8.37 -15.10
CA ASP A 20 1.41 7.62 -15.70
C ASP A 20 1.59 6.26 -15.05
N ALA A 21 1.51 6.17 -13.73
CA ALA A 21 1.60 4.92 -13.00
C ALA A 21 0.46 3.98 -13.34
N LEU A 22 -0.78 4.49 -13.37
CA LEU A 22 -1.95 3.69 -13.73
C LEU A 22 -1.82 3.16 -15.16
N SER A 23 -1.38 4.00 -16.09
CA SER A 23 -1.18 3.60 -17.48
C SER A 23 -0.11 2.52 -17.62
N ALA A 24 0.98 2.64 -16.87
CA ALA A 24 2.07 1.66 -16.90
C ALA A 24 1.58 0.28 -16.42
N PHE A 25 0.80 0.23 -15.33
CA PHE A 25 0.27 -1.03 -14.83
C PHE A 25 -0.90 -1.58 -15.64
N ALA A 26 -1.51 -0.78 -16.49
CA ALA A 26 -2.58 -1.23 -17.38
C ALA A 26 -2.05 -1.93 -18.65
N GLU A 27 -0.76 -1.89 -18.92
CA GLU A 27 -0.18 -2.55 -20.07
C GLU A 27 -0.26 -4.07 -19.93
N ASP A 28 -0.41 -4.78 -21.07
CA ASP A 28 -0.69 -6.23 -21.08
C ASP A 28 0.33 -7.07 -20.33
N ASP A 29 1.60 -6.68 -20.36
CA ASP A 29 2.69 -7.43 -19.74
C ASP A 29 3.23 -6.77 -18.45
N ALA A 30 2.49 -5.81 -17.90
CA ALA A 30 2.99 -5.01 -16.78
C ALA A 30 3.42 -5.86 -15.59
N LEU A 31 2.62 -6.85 -15.23
CA LEU A 31 2.88 -7.65 -14.03
C LEU A 31 4.01 -8.68 -14.20
N VAL A 32 4.44 -8.95 -15.43
CA VAL A 32 5.56 -9.87 -15.68
C VAL A 32 6.86 -9.15 -15.93
N ARG A 33 6.86 -7.83 -15.91
CA ARG A 33 8.05 -7.01 -16.09
C ARG A 33 8.91 -6.98 -14.83
N THR A 34 10.16 -6.60 -15.04
CA THR A 34 11.07 -6.24 -13.96
C THR A 34 11.12 -4.71 -13.88
N VAL A 35 10.98 -4.17 -12.68
CA VAL A 35 11.15 -2.74 -12.43
C VAL A 35 12.51 -2.51 -11.75
N HIS A 36 13.07 -1.33 -11.97
CA HIS A 36 14.38 -0.99 -11.40
C HIS A 36 14.20 -0.03 -10.23
N LEU A 37 14.32 -0.57 -9.03
CA LEU A 37 14.23 0.19 -7.79
C LEU A 37 15.62 0.49 -7.25
N SER A 38 15.71 1.36 -6.26
CA SER A 38 17.00 1.71 -5.63
C SER A 38 17.73 0.48 -5.07
N ARG A 39 17.00 -0.55 -4.66
CA ARG A 39 17.58 -1.81 -4.17
C ARG A 39 17.96 -2.78 -5.29
N GLY A 40 17.65 -2.45 -6.56
CA GLY A 40 17.95 -3.27 -7.72
C GLY A 40 16.73 -3.73 -8.50
N PRO A 41 16.92 -4.61 -9.50
CA PRO A 41 15.83 -5.17 -10.30
C PRO A 41 14.84 -5.92 -9.41
N THR A 42 13.55 -5.67 -9.61
CA THR A 42 12.47 -6.24 -8.79
C THR A 42 11.32 -6.65 -9.71
N PRO A 43 10.73 -7.85 -9.53
CA PRO A 43 9.52 -8.20 -10.28
C PRO A 43 8.41 -7.18 -10.02
N ALA A 44 7.68 -6.79 -11.05
CA ALA A 44 6.61 -5.81 -10.91
C ALA A 44 5.52 -6.27 -9.95
N THR A 45 5.24 -7.58 -9.89
CA THR A 45 4.28 -8.14 -8.93
C THR A 45 4.71 -7.89 -7.49
N ASP A 46 6.00 -8.03 -7.18
CA ASP A 46 6.51 -7.76 -5.84
C ASP A 46 6.42 -6.27 -5.52
N TYR A 47 6.74 -5.43 -6.48
CA TYR A 47 6.67 -3.99 -6.31
C TYR A 47 5.25 -3.51 -6.05
N ILE A 48 4.28 -3.98 -6.85
CA ILE A 48 2.88 -3.55 -6.64
C ILE A 48 2.33 -4.09 -5.32
N LEU A 49 2.76 -5.27 -4.90
CA LEU A 49 2.36 -5.82 -3.60
C LEU A 49 2.88 -4.96 -2.45
N GLU A 50 4.15 -4.58 -2.49
CA GLU A 50 4.73 -3.68 -1.49
C GLU A 50 3.99 -2.34 -1.44
N MET A 51 3.69 -1.76 -2.59
CA MET A 51 2.95 -0.51 -2.68
C MET A 51 1.55 -0.65 -2.11
N THR A 52 0.88 -1.78 -2.38
CA THR A 52 -0.46 -2.05 -1.86
C THR A 52 -0.45 -2.13 -0.34
N VAL A 53 0.52 -2.83 0.23
CA VAL A 53 0.67 -2.95 1.68
C VAL A 53 0.92 -1.59 2.31
N ASP A 54 1.84 -0.82 1.74
CA ASP A 54 2.19 0.50 2.22
C ASP A 54 0.97 1.43 2.22
N LEU A 55 0.24 1.48 1.12
CA LEU A 55 -0.96 2.31 1.01
C LEU A 55 -2.06 1.85 1.96
N THR A 56 -2.20 0.55 2.20
CA THR A 56 -3.19 0.02 3.12
C THR A 56 -2.92 0.48 4.55
N VAL A 57 -1.67 0.38 4.99
CA VAL A 57 -1.28 0.83 6.34
C VAL A 57 -1.42 2.34 6.47
N HIS A 58 -0.98 3.10 5.47
CA HIS A 58 -1.10 4.56 5.50
C HIS A 58 -2.55 5.04 5.42
N ALA A 59 -3.43 4.31 4.74
CA ALA A 59 -4.87 4.62 4.75
C ALA A 59 -5.44 4.55 6.17
N TRP A 60 -5.02 3.54 6.94
CA TRP A 60 -5.40 3.46 8.34
C TRP A 60 -4.84 4.64 9.16
N ASP A 61 -3.56 4.99 8.94
CA ASP A 61 -2.94 6.13 9.61
C ASP A 61 -3.74 7.41 9.37
N LEU A 62 -4.12 7.64 8.12
CA LEU A 62 -4.87 8.83 7.74
C LEU A 62 -6.28 8.83 8.34
N ALA A 63 -6.97 7.68 8.28
CA ALA A 63 -8.30 7.56 8.87
C ALA A 63 -8.27 7.84 10.38
N ARG A 64 -7.28 7.31 11.06
CA ARG A 64 -7.13 7.54 12.50
C ARG A 64 -6.84 9.01 12.82
N ALA A 65 -6.00 9.65 12.02
CA ALA A 65 -5.63 11.05 12.22
C ALA A 65 -6.79 12.01 11.96
N THR A 66 -7.73 11.61 11.12
CA THR A 66 -8.87 12.45 10.71
C THR A 66 -10.20 12.01 11.32
N ASP A 67 -10.18 11.10 12.28
CA ASP A 67 -11.38 10.48 12.88
C ASP A 67 -12.30 9.83 11.83
N GLY A 68 -11.71 9.30 10.76
CA GLY A 68 -12.43 8.57 9.73
C GLY A 68 -12.66 7.11 10.11
N ASP A 69 -13.18 6.35 9.15
CA ASP A 69 -13.41 4.92 9.32
C ASP A 69 -12.07 4.17 9.28
N THR A 70 -11.72 3.55 10.40
CA THR A 70 -10.48 2.78 10.54
C THR A 70 -10.63 1.31 10.18
N ASP A 71 -11.82 0.86 9.79
CA ASP A 71 -12.01 -0.50 9.30
C ASP A 71 -11.54 -0.60 7.85
N LEU A 72 -10.50 -1.37 7.63
CA LEU A 72 -9.93 -1.56 6.31
C LEU A 72 -10.68 -2.66 5.56
N ASP A 73 -10.63 -2.59 4.23
CA ASP A 73 -11.21 -3.63 3.39
C ASP A 73 -10.59 -5.00 3.69
N GLY A 74 -11.44 -6.00 3.91
CA GLY A 74 -10.99 -7.33 4.34
C GLY A 74 -10.07 -8.04 3.33
N GLU A 75 -10.32 -7.87 2.04
CA GLU A 75 -9.47 -8.48 1.01
C GLU A 75 -8.08 -7.82 0.98
N LEU A 76 -8.03 -6.51 1.11
CA LEU A 76 -6.76 -5.79 1.19
C LEU A 76 -5.98 -6.22 2.44
N VAL A 77 -6.66 -6.32 3.57
CA VAL A 77 -6.02 -6.76 4.82
C VAL A 77 -5.45 -8.16 4.67
N THR A 78 -6.22 -9.09 4.11
CA THR A 78 -5.76 -10.47 3.92
C THR A 78 -4.52 -10.52 3.02
N THR A 79 -4.56 -9.82 1.90
CA THR A 79 -3.44 -9.75 0.97
C THR A 79 -2.19 -9.14 1.63
N ALA A 80 -2.38 -8.02 2.31
CA ALA A 80 -1.29 -7.34 2.99
C ALA A 80 -0.69 -8.18 4.12
N LEU A 81 -1.53 -8.91 4.86
CA LEU A 81 -1.07 -9.74 5.97
C LEU A 81 -0.21 -10.91 5.47
N VAL A 82 -0.58 -11.53 4.36
CA VAL A 82 0.24 -12.60 3.77
C VAL A 82 1.65 -12.07 3.46
N TYR A 83 1.74 -10.90 2.87
CA TYR A 83 3.03 -10.27 2.61
C TYR A 83 3.76 -9.95 3.92
N ALA A 84 3.07 -9.34 4.87
CA ALA A 84 3.65 -8.93 6.14
C ALA A 84 4.23 -10.12 6.91
N GLU A 85 3.55 -11.26 6.88
CA GLU A 85 3.99 -12.48 7.55
C GLU A 85 5.19 -13.14 6.85
N SER A 86 5.48 -12.76 5.61
CA SER A 86 6.66 -13.22 4.89
C SER A 86 7.93 -12.45 5.25
N LEU A 87 7.79 -11.32 5.92
CA LEU A 87 8.93 -10.49 6.34
C LEU A 87 9.66 -11.13 7.52
N PRO A 88 10.98 -10.82 7.71
CA PRO A 88 11.72 -11.34 8.86
C PRO A 88 11.05 -10.96 10.18
N GLU A 89 11.00 -11.90 11.13
CA GLU A 89 10.36 -11.68 12.42
C GLU A 89 10.95 -10.52 13.21
N ASP A 90 12.25 -10.30 13.06
CA ASP A 90 12.96 -9.22 13.75
C ASP A 90 12.99 -7.91 12.99
N GLY A 91 12.24 -7.84 11.88
CA GLY A 91 12.26 -6.68 11.01
C GLY A 91 13.48 -6.64 10.09
N ILE A 92 13.68 -5.52 9.45
CA ILE A 92 14.83 -5.27 8.56
C ILE A 92 15.51 -4.02 9.08
N PRO A 93 16.76 -4.11 9.60
CA PRO A 93 17.44 -2.95 10.18
C PRO A 93 17.45 -1.75 9.25
N GLY A 94 17.02 -0.60 9.77
CA GLY A 94 16.96 0.65 9.00
C GLY A 94 15.78 0.76 8.03
N VAL A 95 14.97 -0.26 7.90
CA VAL A 95 13.84 -0.30 6.94
C VAL A 95 12.53 -0.61 7.65
N ILE A 96 12.47 -1.72 8.38
CA ILE A 96 11.28 -2.16 9.09
C ILE A 96 11.68 -2.54 10.52
N ASP A 97 11.04 -1.90 11.49
CA ASP A 97 11.27 -2.23 12.90
C ASP A 97 10.66 -3.59 13.25
N PRO A 98 11.09 -4.22 14.33
CA PRO A 98 10.43 -5.42 14.85
C PRO A 98 8.94 -5.14 15.12
N PRO A 99 8.07 -6.14 14.92
CA PRO A 99 6.63 -5.94 15.14
C PRO A 99 6.29 -5.72 16.61
N LEU A 100 5.15 -5.09 16.85
CA LEU A 100 4.57 -5.04 18.19
C LEU A 100 4.01 -6.42 18.55
N ASP A 101 4.04 -6.75 19.84
CA ASP A 101 3.47 -8.00 20.33
C ASP A 101 1.94 -7.95 20.29
N VAL A 102 1.35 -8.93 19.62
CA VAL A 102 -0.10 -9.16 19.63
C VAL A 102 -0.35 -10.66 19.64
N SER A 103 -1.55 -11.05 20.11
CA SER A 103 -1.94 -12.43 20.09
C SER A 103 -1.98 -12.98 18.65
N ALA A 104 -1.53 -14.22 18.46
CA ALA A 104 -1.66 -14.90 17.17
C ALA A 104 -3.12 -15.10 16.76
N THR A 105 -4.06 -14.99 17.73
CA THR A 105 -5.49 -15.11 17.46
C THR A 105 -6.18 -13.74 17.30
N ALA A 106 -5.42 -12.65 17.34
CA ALA A 106 -5.97 -11.33 17.06
C ALA A 106 -6.52 -11.28 15.63
N ASP A 107 -7.46 -10.38 15.38
CA ASP A 107 -8.02 -10.24 14.04
C ASP A 107 -6.94 -9.84 13.02
N PRO A 108 -7.15 -10.13 11.74
CA PRO A 108 -6.13 -9.88 10.71
C PRO A 108 -5.65 -8.44 10.64
N GLN A 109 -6.54 -7.46 10.77
CA GLN A 109 -6.15 -6.06 10.74
C GLN A 109 -5.23 -5.69 11.91
N THR A 110 -5.55 -6.16 13.11
CA THR A 110 -4.71 -5.93 14.30
C THR A 110 -3.32 -6.51 14.09
N ARG A 111 -3.23 -7.72 13.56
CA ARG A 111 -1.94 -8.36 13.28
C ARG A 111 -1.15 -7.62 12.21
N LEU A 112 -1.81 -7.18 11.15
CA LEU A 112 -1.18 -6.40 10.09
C LEU A 112 -0.59 -5.11 10.64
N LEU A 113 -1.39 -4.34 11.38
CA LEU A 113 -0.95 -3.06 11.93
C LEU A 113 0.22 -3.24 12.90
N ALA A 114 0.15 -4.26 13.75
CA ALA A 114 1.23 -4.56 14.69
C ALA A 114 2.55 -4.88 13.97
N ARG A 115 2.47 -5.58 12.82
CA ARG A 115 3.66 -5.91 12.05
C ARG A 115 4.41 -4.65 11.61
N PHE A 116 3.70 -3.56 11.40
CA PHE A 116 4.28 -2.27 10.99
C PHE A 116 4.30 -1.25 12.12
N GLY A 117 4.24 -1.70 13.37
CA GLY A 117 4.44 -0.83 14.53
C GLY A 117 3.23 0.00 14.95
N ARG A 118 2.02 -0.34 14.47
CA ARG A 118 0.80 0.38 14.83
C ARG A 118 -0.04 -0.41 15.82
N LYS A 119 -0.54 0.30 16.84
CA LYS A 119 -1.53 -0.26 17.76
C LYS A 119 -2.92 -0.04 17.17
N ALA A 120 -3.71 -1.10 17.07
CA ALA A 120 -5.05 -1.03 16.50
C ALA A 120 -6.04 -0.23 17.35
N THR A 121 -5.71 0.05 18.60
CA THR A 121 -6.58 0.82 19.52
C THR A 121 -5.86 2.01 20.10
#